data_0d4c297b9ffa471f31037c88870d864f
#
_entry.id   0d4c297b9ffa471f31037c88870d864f
#
_cell.length_a   1.000
_cell.length_b   1.000
_cell.length_c   1.000
_cell.angle_alpha   90.00
_cell.angle_beta   90.00
_cell.angle_gamma   90.00
#
_symmetry.space_group_name_H-M   'P 1'
#
loop_
_entity.id
_entity.type
_entity.pdbx_description
1 polymer ?
#
loop_
_entity_poly.entity_id
_entity_poly.type
_entity_poly.pdbx_seq_one_letter_code
_entity_poly.pdbx_strand_id
1 'polypeptide(L)'
;MNDDIRIGPPPGLTMALLPLLVTTAVLILQFFVFADFTPHIPLACGIMVCAFFGRLRGIRWTQMEASMLEVVKIGIPAIFILMAVGMVIGTWILSGTVPMLIYYGFHMISPSVFLVATCLISALVSLATGTSWGTVGTLGIALMGIGEGLGIPMYLTGGALVSGAFFGDKMSPLSETTNLTPAVCETDLWSHIKSMMATTVPAIVIALILYAWLGAGYADQLERTTDITTFRETLADTFTLSWITMIPPVVVIGMALAKLPPFPTIFTGAALGGLVAIGIQGESLHTVFDVMQNGYTSDTGSGAIDELLSSGGVLSMTWVVTLTFFALGFAGMLEAYGTIDAIIQRLMRLIRGRFSLVATSSGTTLAVSTIIGDVYTTLVLPGRLLKGQYQAMGYKTTTLSRSIEDNGTLSSPLIPWNMGGGFVASTIGVPTLVYAPFAFACWLSPLFGLLWGLTGHFIPREAHDQPPDTGAPEPEYRLASGPSS
;
A
#
# COMPACT_ATOMS: atom_id res chain seq x y z
N MET A 1 17.04 -11.61 12.13
CA MET A 1 16.89 -12.82 11.27
C MET A 1 18.08 -13.72 11.59
N ASN A 2 17.81 -14.87 12.20
CA ASN A 2 18.88 -15.78 12.62
C ASN A 2 19.58 -16.33 11.39
N ASP A 3 20.92 -16.25 11.34
CA ASP A 3 21.77 -16.84 10.27
C ASP A 3 21.64 -18.38 10.16
N ASP A 4 21.01 -19.02 11.16
CA ASP A 4 20.80 -20.46 11.23
C ASP A 4 19.74 -21.03 10.26
N ILE A 5 18.97 -20.16 9.54
CA ILE A 5 17.90 -20.60 8.62
C ILE A 5 18.42 -20.79 7.19
N ARG A 6 19.62 -20.30 6.87
CA ARG A 6 20.20 -20.45 5.54
C ARG A 6 20.73 -21.85 5.29
N ILE A 7 20.06 -22.59 4.42
CA ILE A 7 20.41 -23.98 4.12
C ILE A 7 20.99 -24.09 2.71
N GLY A 8 22.31 -23.99 2.64
CA GLY A 8 23.08 -24.23 1.42
C GLY A 8 23.08 -23.06 0.41
N PRO A 9 23.85 -23.18 -0.68
CA PRO A 9 23.91 -22.15 -1.70
C PRO A 9 22.54 -21.99 -2.39
N PRO A 10 22.18 -20.78 -2.86
CA PRO A 10 20.92 -20.54 -3.55
C PRO A 10 20.81 -21.45 -4.79
N PRO A 11 19.59 -21.84 -5.21
CA PRO A 11 19.38 -22.65 -6.39
C PRO A 11 19.81 -21.89 -7.64
N GLY A 12 20.17 -22.61 -8.69
CA GLY A 12 20.33 -21.98 -10.01
C GLY A 12 19.04 -21.28 -10.43
N LEU A 13 19.13 -20.18 -11.17
CA LEU A 13 17.98 -19.32 -11.51
C LEU A 13 16.78 -20.09 -12.08
N THR A 14 17.00 -21.08 -12.93
CA THR A 14 15.94 -21.90 -13.52
C THR A 14 15.16 -22.68 -12.46
N MET A 15 15.85 -23.27 -11.50
CA MET A 15 15.22 -23.97 -10.37
C MET A 15 14.55 -22.99 -9.41
N ALA A 16 15.17 -21.83 -9.19
CA ALA A 16 14.61 -20.80 -8.34
C ALA A 16 13.26 -20.27 -8.85
N LEU A 17 13.12 -20.11 -10.17
CA LEU A 17 11.92 -19.60 -10.81
C LEU A 17 10.80 -20.63 -10.91
N LEU A 18 11.09 -21.92 -10.79
CA LEU A 18 10.11 -22.98 -11.04
C LEU A 18 8.85 -22.88 -10.12
N PRO A 19 8.96 -22.70 -8.79
CA PRO A 19 7.80 -22.49 -7.93
C PRO A 19 6.97 -21.25 -8.35
N LEU A 20 7.61 -20.16 -8.72
CA LEU A 20 6.94 -18.94 -9.18
C LEU A 20 6.20 -19.19 -10.50
N LEU A 21 6.86 -19.84 -11.46
CA LEU A 21 6.26 -20.13 -12.77
C LEU A 21 5.04 -21.05 -12.64
N VAL A 22 5.11 -22.08 -11.78
CA VAL A 22 3.98 -22.96 -11.54
C VAL A 22 2.83 -22.21 -10.86
N THR A 23 3.12 -21.44 -9.82
CA THR A 23 2.10 -20.61 -9.13
C THR A 23 1.46 -19.61 -10.09
N THR A 24 2.28 -18.92 -10.90
CA THR A 24 1.78 -17.99 -11.92
C THR A 24 0.92 -18.69 -12.98
N ALA A 25 1.30 -19.87 -13.42
CA ALA A 25 0.51 -20.63 -14.37
C ALA A 25 -0.86 -21.03 -13.79
N VAL A 26 -0.91 -21.43 -12.51
CA VAL A 26 -2.16 -21.74 -11.80
C VAL A 26 -3.01 -20.45 -11.60
N LEU A 27 -2.38 -19.32 -11.29
CA LEU A 27 -3.07 -18.02 -11.20
C LEU A 27 -3.68 -17.61 -12.56
N ILE A 28 -2.93 -17.77 -13.65
CA ILE A 28 -3.42 -17.46 -15.00
C ILE A 28 -4.61 -18.39 -15.35
N LEU A 29 -4.49 -19.66 -15.05
CA LEU A 29 -5.58 -20.62 -15.27
C LEU A 29 -6.83 -20.20 -14.49
N GLN A 30 -6.70 -19.87 -13.21
CA GLN A 30 -7.83 -19.50 -12.37
C GLN A 30 -8.45 -18.16 -12.79
N PHE A 31 -7.65 -17.14 -13.05
CA PHE A 31 -8.14 -15.80 -13.35
C PHE A 31 -8.72 -15.70 -14.77
N PHE A 32 -8.06 -16.28 -15.77
CA PHE A 32 -8.41 -16.06 -17.17
C PHE A 32 -9.18 -17.21 -17.81
N VAL A 33 -9.05 -18.45 -17.28
CA VAL A 33 -9.79 -19.60 -17.82
C VAL A 33 -11.06 -19.87 -17.00
N PHE A 34 -10.96 -19.81 -15.66
CA PHE A 34 -12.10 -20.03 -14.78
C PHE A 34 -12.86 -18.75 -14.43
N ALA A 35 -12.33 -17.56 -14.81
CA ALA A 35 -12.86 -16.24 -14.46
C ALA A 35 -13.09 -16.05 -12.94
N ASP A 36 -12.27 -16.73 -12.13
CA ASP A 36 -12.30 -16.67 -10.67
C ASP A 36 -11.06 -15.93 -10.15
N PHE A 37 -11.27 -14.74 -9.59
CA PHE A 37 -10.19 -13.85 -9.10
C PHE A 37 -9.79 -14.13 -7.65
N THR A 38 -9.85 -15.39 -7.19
CA THR A 38 -9.48 -15.80 -5.84
C THR A 38 -8.08 -16.46 -5.82
N PRO A 39 -7.01 -15.78 -5.37
CA PRO A 39 -5.65 -16.30 -5.47
C PRO A 39 -5.25 -17.31 -4.38
N HIS A 40 -6.13 -17.64 -3.43
CA HIS A 40 -5.83 -18.49 -2.27
C HIS A 40 -5.31 -19.88 -2.68
N ILE A 41 -6.02 -20.56 -3.57
CA ILE A 41 -5.65 -21.93 -4.01
C ILE A 41 -4.36 -21.93 -4.84
N PRO A 42 -4.14 -21.03 -5.81
CA PRO A 42 -2.84 -20.89 -6.47
C PRO A 42 -1.67 -20.69 -5.51
N LEU A 43 -1.83 -19.84 -4.48
CA LEU A 43 -0.79 -19.60 -3.48
C LEU A 43 -0.55 -20.85 -2.63
N ALA A 44 -1.61 -21.56 -2.22
CA ALA A 44 -1.48 -22.84 -1.53
C ALA A 44 -0.73 -23.88 -2.37
N CYS A 45 -1.05 -23.97 -3.66
CA CYS A 45 -0.30 -24.80 -4.61
C CYS A 45 1.18 -24.37 -4.66
N GLY A 46 1.45 -23.07 -4.70
CA GLY A 46 2.81 -22.53 -4.65
C GLY A 46 3.60 -22.95 -3.42
N ILE A 47 2.98 -22.93 -2.23
CA ILE A 47 3.56 -23.42 -0.98
C ILE A 47 3.96 -24.90 -1.13
N MET A 48 3.06 -25.74 -1.65
CA MET A 48 3.32 -27.16 -1.84
C MET A 48 4.40 -27.43 -2.88
N VAL A 49 4.44 -26.67 -3.96
CA VAL A 49 5.51 -26.75 -4.98
C VAL A 49 6.85 -26.37 -4.38
N CYS A 50 6.94 -25.29 -3.59
CA CYS A 50 8.15 -24.94 -2.85
C CYS A 50 8.59 -26.05 -1.89
N ALA A 51 7.65 -26.66 -1.15
CA ALA A 51 7.90 -27.77 -0.25
C ALA A 51 8.50 -28.98 -0.98
N PHE A 52 7.91 -29.34 -2.13
CA PHE A 52 8.38 -30.46 -2.96
C PHE A 52 9.81 -30.23 -3.47
N PHE A 53 10.07 -29.10 -4.10
CA PHE A 53 11.41 -28.80 -4.62
C PHE A 53 12.43 -28.53 -3.52
N GLY A 54 12.00 -27.93 -2.40
CA GLY A 54 12.81 -27.77 -1.20
C GLY A 54 13.26 -29.12 -0.63
N ARG A 55 12.35 -30.09 -0.56
CA ARG A 55 12.65 -31.44 -0.11
C ARG A 55 13.64 -32.16 -1.02
N LEU A 56 13.51 -32.00 -2.34
CA LEU A 56 14.49 -32.54 -3.31
C LEU A 56 15.89 -31.96 -3.12
N ARG A 57 16.00 -30.73 -2.59
CA ARG A 57 17.26 -30.07 -2.25
C ARG A 57 17.77 -30.39 -0.83
N GLY A 58 17.08 -31.28 -0.10
CA GLY A 58 17.46 -31.66 1.25
C GLY A 58 16.98 -30.72 2.36
N ILE A 59 16.18 -29.68 2.04
CA ILE A 59 15.59 -28.79 3.04
C ILE A 59 14.49 -29.54 3.79
N ARG A 60 14.53 -29.53 5.11
CA ARG A 60 13.51 -30.20 5.93
C ARG A 60 12.24 -29.37 5.98
N TRP A 61 11.07 -30.04 6.06
CA TRP A 61 9.79 -29.35 6.24
C TRP A 61 9.81 -28.36 7.41
N THR A 62 10.34 -28.79 8.57
CA THR A 62 10.42 -27.95 9.78
C THR A 62 11.19 -26.64 9.58
N GLN A 63 12.16 -26.61 8.68
CA GLN A 63 12.92 -25.41 8.35
C GLN A 63 12.14 -24.47 7.44
N MET A 64 11.44 -25.03 6.45
CA MET A 64 10.55 -24.29 5.57
C MET A 64 9.35 -23.72 6.35
N GLU A 65 8.77 -24.53 7.24
CA GLU A 65 7.70 -24.11 8.14
C GLU A 65 8.14 -22.99 9.09
N ALA A 66 9.35 -23.07 9.66
CA ALA A 66 9.90 -22.01 10.50
C ALA A 66 10.04 -20.68 9.72
N SER A 67 10.56 -20.72 8.50
CA SER A 67 10.64 -19.52 7.64
C SER A 67 9.24 -18.97 7.28
N MET A 68 8.31 -19.86 6.95
CA MET A 68 6.92 -19.49 6.71
C MET A 68 6.31 -18.76 7.91
N LEU A 69 6.47 -19.27 9.12
CA LEU A 69 5.94 -18.67 10.34
C LEU A 69 6.64 -17.34 10.68
N GLU A 70 7.94 -17.22 10.44
CA GLU A 70 8.68 -15.95 10.63
C GLU A 70 8.11 -14.83 9.74
N VAL A 71 7.83 -15.12 8.48
CA VAL A 71 7.26 -14.14 7.55
C VAL A 71 5.81 -13.82 7.93
N VAL A 72 5.01 -14.81 8.30
CA VAL A 72 3.63 -14.60 8.77
C VAL A 72 3.57 -13.70 10.01
N LYS A 73 4.51 -13.82 10.95
CA LYS A 73 4.57 -12.94 12.13
C LYS A 73 4.65 -11.45 11.77
N ILE A 74 5.31 -11.10 10.65
CA ILE A 74 5.44 -9.72 10.19
C ILE A 74 4.06 -9.13 9.82
N GLY A 75 3.16 -9.96 9.27
CA GLY A 75 1.83 -9.54 8.85
C GLY A 75 0.76 -9.48 9.95
N ILE A 76 1.03 -10.05 11.15
CA ILE A 76 0.03 -10.09 12.23
C ILE A 76 -0.52 -8.71 12.62
N PRO A 77 0.29 -7.66 12.81
CA PRO A 77 -0.25 -6.33 13.11
C PRO A 77 -1.20 -5.81 12.05
N ALA A 78 -0.89 -6.02 10.77
CA ALA A 78 -1.77 -5.62 9.67
C ALA A 78 -3.10 -6.39 9.67
N ILE A 79 -3.10 -7.68 10.03
CA ILE A 79 -4.31 -8.48 10.15
C ILE A 79 -5.25 -7.91 11.22
N PHE A 80 -4.73 -7.47 12.38
CA PHE A 80 -5.55 -6.81 13.40
C PHE A 80 -6.13 -5.48 12.91
N ILE A 81 -5.35 -4.70 12.15
CA ILE A 81 -5.82 -3.45 11.53
C ILE A 81 -6.96 -3.75 10.54
N LEU A 82 -6.82 -4.76 9.69
CA LEU A 82 -7.85 -5.19 8.74
C LEU A 82 -9.18 -5.51 9.45
N MET A 83 -9.12 -6.31 10.52
CA MET A 83 -10.30 -6.66 11.31
C MET A 83 -10.96 -5.41 11.93
N ALA A 84 -10.15 -4.48 12.48
CA ALA A 84 -10.67 -3.25 13.06
C ALA A 84 -11.30 -2.33 12.01
N VAL A 85 -10.76 -2.27 10.79
CA VAL A 85 -11.34 -1.53 9.66
C VAL A 85 -12.73 -2.10 9.32
N GLY A 86 -12.88 -3.43 9.25
CA GLY A 86 -14.19 -4.04 9.05
C GLY A 86 -15.21 -3.58 10.08
N MET A 87 -14.83 -3.53 11.37
CA MET A 87 -15.69 -3.02 12.45
C MET A 87 -16.05 -1.54 12.26
N VAL A 88 -15.07 -0.69 11.87
CA VAL A 88 -15.30 0.75 11.60
C VAL A 88 -16.33 0.92 10.48
N ILE A 89 -16.16 0.22 9.38
CA ILE A 89 -17.05 0.30 8.22
C ILE A 89 -18.49 0.05 8.67
N GLY A 90 -18.77 -1.08 9.33
CA GLY A 90 -20.11 -1.44 9.78
C GLY A 90 -20.69 -0.42 10.77
N THR A 91 -19.92 -0.04 11.79
CA THR A 91 -20.42 0.89 12.82
C THR A 91 -20.59 2.32 12.31
N TRP A 92 -19.79 2.77 11.35
CA TRP A 92 -19.95 4.11 10.76
C TRP A 92 -21.13 4.18 9.79
N ILE A 93 -21.50 3.08 9.16
CA ILE A 93 -22.75 3.01 8.41
C ILE A 93 -23.92 3.03 9.40
N LEU A 94 -23.92 2.13 10.39
CA LEU A 94 -24.97 2.02 11.40
C LEU A 94 -25.22 3.35 12.17
N SER A 95 -24.15 4.08 12.47
CA SER A 95 -24.23 5.37 13.18
C SER A 95 -24.77 6.53 12.34
N GLY A 96 -24.90 6.34 11.01
CA GLY A 96 -25.23 7.42 10.09
C GLY A 96 -24.03 8.31 9.70
N THR A 97 -22.81 7.95 10.12
CA THR A 97 -21.56 8.68 9.76
C THR A 97 -21.33 8.66 8.25
N VAL A 98 -21.31 7.45 7.65
CA VAL A 98 -21.14 7.29 6.19
C VAL A 98 -22.32 7.89 5.42
N PRO A 99 -23.60 7.61 5.78
CA PRO A 99 -24.76 8.27 5.16
C PRO A 99 -24.67 9.80 5.19
N MET A 100 -24.26 10.39 6.32
CA MET A 100 -24.11 11.85 6.44
C MET A 100 -23.01 12.39 5.50
N LEU A 101 -21.86 11.73 5.43
CA LEU A 101 -20.78 12.12 4.51
C LEU A 101 -21.24 12.08 3.07
N ILE A 102 -22.00 11.06 2.66
CA ILE A 102 -22.56 10.94 1.31
C ILE A 102 -23.59 12.04 1.07
N TYR A 103 -24.53 12.25 1.99
CA TYR A 103 -25.59 13.25 1.89
C TYR A 103 -25.05 14.67 1.66
N TYR A 104 -24.07 15.10 2.46
CA TYR A 104 -23.44 16.41 2.28
C TYR A 104 -22.44 16.46 1.12
N GLY A 105 -21.78 15.35 0.81
CA GLY A 105 -20.90 15.26 -0.35
C GLY A 105 -21.57 15.62 -1.67
N PHE A 106 -22.81 15.19 -1.87
CA PHE A 106 -23.62 15.56 -3.05
C PHE A 106 -23.91 17.06 -3.17
N HIS A 107 -23.87 17.82 -2.08
CA HIS A 107 -24.08 19.27 -2.13
C HIS A 107 -22.83 20.05 -2.46
N MET A 108 -21.66 19.48 -2.17
CA MET A 108 -20.40 20.21 -2.21
C MET A 108 -19.61 19.95 -3.48
N ILE A 109 -19.83 18.81 -4.18
CA ILE A 109 -18.96 18.35 -5.24
C ILE A 109 -19.78 18.06 -6.50
N SER A 110 -19.50 18.78 -7.59
CA SER A 110 -20.10 18.49 -8.90
C SER A 110 -19.43 17.26 -9.55
N PRO A 111 -20.15 16.49 -10.39
CA PRO A 111 -19.61 15.31 -11.06
C PRO A 111 -18.31 15.57 -11.83
N SER A 112 -18.21 16.71 -12.50
CA SER A 112 -17.06 17.08 -13.34
C SER A 112 -15.74 17.22 -12.59
N VAL A 113 -15.79 17.63 -11.29
CA VAL A 113 -14.59 17.81 -10.45
C VAL A 113 -14.45 16.70 -9.40
N PHE A 114 -15.40 15.77 -9.33
CA PHE A 114 -15.47 14.76 -8.28
C PHE A 114 -14.21 13.88 -8.21
N LEU A 115 -13.69 13.38 -9.32
CA LEU A 115 -12.49 12.54 -9.35
C LEU A 115 -11.26 13.30 -8.84
N VAL A 116 -11.12 14.58 -9.21
CA VAL A 116 -10.05 15.45 -8.71
C VAL A 116 -10.20 15.67 -7.21
N ALA A 117 -11.42 15.98 -6.75
CA ALA A 117 -11.72 16.18 -5.34
C ALA A 117 -11.45 14.91 -4.52
N THR A 118 -11.87 13.73 -5.00
CA THR A 118 -11.60 12.44 -4.39
C THR A 118 -10.11 12.21 -4.21
N CYS A 119 -9.31 12.42 -5.25
CA CYS A 119 -7.87 12.28 -5.19
C CYS A 119 -7.23 13.27 -4.18
N LEU A 120 -7.61 14.55 -4.22
CA LEU A 120 -7.05 15.57 -3.33
C LEU A 120 -7.45 15.38 -1.87
N ILE A 121 -8.72 15.08 -1.58
CA ILE A 121 -9.21 14.84 -0.21
C ILE A 121 -8.49 13.63 0.38
N SER A 122 -8.40 12.53 -0.38
CA SER A 122 -7.69 11.33 0.05
C SER A 122 -6.20 11.60 0.27
N ALA A 123 -5.57 12.39 -0.59
CA ALA A 123 -4.17 12.80 -0.46
C ALA A 123 -3.93 13.62 0.80
N LEU A 124 -4.77 14.62 1.07
CA LEU A 124 -4.65 15.49 2.24
C LEU A 124 -4.86 14.73 3.55
N VAL A 125 -5.90 13.87 3.62
CA VAL A 125 -6.17 13.08 4.81
C VAL A 125 -5.05 12.06 5.06
N SER A 126 -4.61 11.36 4.03
CA SER A 126 -3.53 10.39 4.16
C SER A 126 -2.19 11.05 4.51
N LEU A 127 -1.89 12.22 3.95
CA LEU A 127 -0.71 13.03 4.31
C LEU A 127 -0.74 13.45 5.78
N ALA A 128 -1.92 13.86 6.26
CA ALA A 128 -2.12 14.31 7.65
C ALA A 128 -2.07 13.15 8.65
N THR A 129 -2.62 12.00 8.31
CA THR A 129 -2.71 10.82 9.20
C THR A 129 -1.51 9.87 9.08
N GLY A 130 -0.79 9.91 7.96
CA GLY A 130 0.32 9.01 7.68
C GLY A 130 -0.08 7.59 7.35
N THR A 131 -1.31 7.38 6.83
CA THR A 131 -1.79 6.04 6.49
C THR A 131 -2.75 6.03 5.31
N SER A 132 -2.39 5.29 4.25
CA SER A 132 -3.27 5.02 3.11
C SER A 132 -4.42 4.10 3.53
N TRP A 133 -4.15 3.10 4.35
CA TRP A 133 -5.16 2.13 4.80
C TRP A 133 -6.23 2.79 5.67
N GLY A 134 -5.80 3.64 6.62
CA GLY A 134 -6.73 4.43 7.42
C GLY A 134 -7.63 5.32 6.57
N THR A 135 -7.07 5.96 5.55
CA THR A 135 -7.81 6.84 4.62
C THR A 135 -8.81 6.05 3.78
N VAL A 136 -8.40 4.94 3.17
CA VAL A 136 -9.28 4.09 2.36
C VAL A 136 -10.37 3.47 3.23
N GLY A 137 -10.02 2.95 4.42
CA GLY A 137 -10.97 2.30 5.33
C GLY A 137 -11.97 3.25 6.00
N THR A 138 -11.72 4.56 6.00
CA THR A 138 -12.61 5.54 6.63
C THR A 138 -13.36 6.39 5.60
N LEU A 139 -12.63 7.17 4.80
CA LEU A 139 -13.24 8.04 3.79
C LEU A 139 -13.57 7.30 2.49
N GLY A 140 -12.90 6.18 2.23
CA GLY A 140 -13.03 5.49 0.94
C GLY A 140 -14.47 5.12 0.64
N ILE A 141 -15.19 4.55 1.60
CA ILE A 141 -16.58 4.12 1.41
C ILE A 141 -17.49 5.32 1.12
N ALA A 142 -17.34 6.41 1.85
CA ALA A 142 -18.13 7.63 1.61
C ALA A 142 -17.88 8.20 0.20
N LEU A 143 -16.60 8.27 -0.22
CA LEU A 143 -16.23 8.73 -1.57
C LEU A 143 -16.72 7.77 -2.66
N MET A 144 -16.67 6.45 -2.43
CA MET A 144 -17.24 5.46 -3.34
C MET A 144 -18.75 5.68 -3.49
N GLY A 145 -19.48 5.88 -2.38
CA GLY A 145 -20.90 6.13 -2.41
C GLY A 145 -21.29 7.43 -3.10
N ILE A 146 -20.52 8.50 -2.89
CA ILE A 146 -20.74 9.76 -3.62
C ILE A 146 -20.53 9.54 -5.12
N GLY A 147 -19.46 8.83 -5.52
CA GLY A 147 -19.16 8.53 -6.92
C GLY A 147 -20.27 7.74 -7.60
N GLU A 148 -20.79 6.71 -6.93
CA GLU A 148 -21.89 5.89 -7.42
C GLU A 148 -23.16 6.71 -7.60
N GLY A 149 -23.56 7.48 -6.59
CA GLY A 149 -24.72 8.36 -6.67
C GLY A 149 -24.59 9.48 -7.71
N LEU A 150 -23.36 9.90 -8.07
CA LEU A 150 -23.10 10.82 -9.18
C LEU A 150 -23.04 10.11 -10.55
N GLY A 151 -23.26 8.78 -10.60
CA GLY A 151 -23.17 7.97 -11.82
C GLY A 151 -21.75 7.81 -12.37
N ILE A 152 -20.74 8.02 -11.55
CA ILE A 152 -19.32 7.84 -11.93
C ILE A 152 -18.94 6.38 -11.70
N PRO A 153 -18.33 5.69 -12.68
CA PRO A 153 -17.93 4.31 -12.52
C PRO A 153 -17.03 4.08 -11.29
N MET A 154 -17.35 3.06 -10.50
CA MET A 154 -16.68 2.74 -9.25
C MET A 154 -15.17 2.54 -9.42
N TYR A 155 -14.72 2.00 -10.56
CA TYR A 155 -13.30 1.82 -10.84
C TYR A 155 -12.53 3.15 -11.02
N LEU A 156 -13.16 4.20 -11.55
CA LEU A 156 -12.57 5.53 -11.65
C LEU A 156 -12.47 6.18 -10.26
N THR A 157 -13.54 6.09 -9.48
CA THR A 157 -13.57 6.59 -8.10
C THR A 157 -12.52 5.87 -7.24
N GLY A 158 -12.45 4.53 -7.32
CA GLY A 158 -11.46 3.72 -6.64
C GLY A 158 -10.03 4.07 -7.06
N GLY A 159 -9.78 4.26 -8.37
CA GLY A 159 -8.49 4.70 -8.88
C GLY A 159 -8.05 6.06 -8.35
N ALA A 160 -8.96 7.04 -8.30
CA ALA A 160 -8.71 8.38 -7.77
C ALA A 160 -8.45 8.35 -6.24
N LEU A 161 -9.26 7.61 -5.50
CA LEU A 161 -9.09 7.37 -4.07
C LEU A 161 -7.71 6.76 -3.76
N VAL A 162 -7.35 5.69 -4.45
CA VAL A 162 -6.07 4.98 -4.26
C VAL A 162 -4.89 5.88 -4.62
N SER A 163 -4.96 6.58 -5.74
CA SER A 163 -3.92 7.55 -6.12
C SER A 163 -3.67 8.59 -5.04
N GLY A 164 -4.74 9.17 -4.48
CA GLY A 164 -4.64 10.17 -3.42
C GLY A 164 -4.14 9.57 -2.12
N ALA A 165 -4.74 8.49 -1.65
CA ALA A 165 -4.41 7.86 -0.37
C ALA A 165 -2.95 7.40 -0.31
N PHE A 166 -2.47 6.73 -1.35
CA PHE A 166 -1.08 6.23 -1.40
C PHE A 166 -0.07 7.35 -1.70
N PHE A 167 -0.45 8.41 -2.41
CA PHE A 167 0.35 9.62 -2.50
C PHE A 167 0.56 10.26 -1.12
N GLY A 168 -0.53 10.46 -0.37
CA GLY A 168 -0.46 11.11 0.94
C GLY A 168 0.38 10.30 1.94
N ASP A 169 0.17 9.00 2.00
CA ASP A 169 0.94 8.07 2.83
C ASP A 169 2.44 8.18 2.54
N LYS A 170 2.83 7.98 1.29
CA LYS A 170 4.21 8.06 0.84
C LYS A 170 4.89 9.40 1.14
N MET A 171 4.16 10.51 1.09
CA MET A 171 4.72 11.85 1.31
C MET A 171 4.64 12.31 2.78
N SER A 172 3.96 11.54 3.64
CA SER A 172 3.78 11.88 5.05
C SER A 172 5.01 11.55 5.89
N PRO A 173 5.55 12.50 6.66
CA PRO A 173 6.58 12.19 7.65
C PRO A 173 6.06 11.35 8.83
N LEU A 174 4.74 11.16 8.93
CA LEU A 174 4.09 10.34 9.95
C LEU A 174 3.92 8.87 9.51
N SER A 175 4.08 8.58 8.22
CA SER A 175 3.91 7.24 7.67
C SER A 175 5.00 6.28 8.15
N GLU A 176 4.58 5.05 8.47
CA GLU A 176 5.49 3.98 8.86
C GLU A 176 6.46 3.62 7.71
N THR A 177 5.95 3.54 6.48
CA THR A 177 6.75 3.18 5.29
C THR A 177 7.78 4.26 4.99
N THR A 178 7.35 5.54 5.02
CA THR A 178 8.22 6.70 4.79
C THR A 178 9.31 6.85 5.84
N ASN A 179 9.11 6.34 7.06
CA ASN A 179 10.13 6.33 8.11
C ASN A 179 11.04 5.09 8.03
N LEU A 180 10.48 3.93 7.67
CA LEU A 180 11.22 2.67 7.58
C LEU A 180 12.26 2.67 6.46
N THR A 181 11.87 3.11 5.27
CA THR A 181 12.70 3.04 4.07
C THR A 181 14.01 3.83 4.20
N PRO A 182 14.02 5.10 4.65
CA PRO A 182 15.27 5.84 4.85
C PRO A 182 16.13 5.22 5.96
N ALA A 183 15.54 4.68 7.03
CA ALA A 183 16.29 4.01 8.09
C ALA A 183 17.06 2.79 7.54
N VAL A 184 16.45 1.99 6.69
CA VAL A 184 17.10 0.82 6.05
C VAL A 184 18.18 1.26 5.05
N CYS A 185 17.96 2.35 4.33
CA CYS A 185 18.89 2.89 3.35
C CYS A 185 19.98 3.78 3.97
N GLU A 186 19.96 4.00 5.31
CA GLU A 186 20.88 4.87 6.05
C GLU A 186 20.91 6.31 5.48
N THR A 187 19.74 6.88 5.29
CA THR A 187 19.55 8.28 4.89
C THR A 187 18.58 8.98 5.85
N ASP A 188 18.61 10.29 5.90
CA ASP A 188 17.68 11.03 6.75
C ASP A 188 16.29 11.18 6.11
N LEU A 189 15.27 11.27 6.96
CA LEU A 189 13.86 11.33 6.55
C LEU A 189 13.57 12.51 5.61
N TRP A 190 14.10 13.69 5.89
CA TRP A 190 13.78 14.87 5.09
C TRP A 190 14.44 14.86 3.72
N SER A 191 15.70 14.35 3.63
CA SER A 191 16.37 14.11 2.35
C SER A 191 15.64 13.05 1.54
N HIS A 192 15.09 12.00 2.19
CA HIS A 192 14.27 10.99 1.56
C HIS A 192 12.98 11.60 0.99
N ILE A 193 12.18 12.34 1.79
CA ILE A 193 10.94 12.99 1.33
C ILE A 193 11.26 13.96 0.16
N LYS A 194 12.31 14.78 0.29
CA LYS A 194 12.74 15.68 -0.78
C LYS A 194 13.12 14.93 -2.06
N SER A 195 13.77 13.78 -1.95
CA SER A 195 14.09 12.94 -3.10
C SER A 195 12.82 12.39 -3.76
N MET A 196 11.82 11.95 -2.96
CA MET A 196 10.56 11.44 -3.47
C MET A 196 9.73 12.48 -4.23
N MET A 197 9.81 13.76 -3.87
CA MET A 197 9.11 14.84 -4.59
C MET A 197 9.42 14.82 -6.10
N ALA A 198 10.62 14.44 -6.49
CA ALA A 198 11.03 14.40 -7.89
C ALA A 198 10.22 13.42 -8.75
N THR A 199 9.71 12.34 -8.16
CA THR A 199 8.89 11.34 -8.86
C THR A 199 7.40 11.51 -8.58
N THR A 200 7.07 11.82 -7.34
CA THR A 200 5.70 11.80 -6.84
C THR A 200 4.91 13.06 -7.24
N VAL A 201 5.56 14.26 -7.22
CA VAL A 201 4.87 15.49 -7.62
C VAL A 201 4.46 15.50 -9.10
N PRO A 202 5.33 15.19 -10.06
CA PRO A 202 4.89 15.11 -11.46
C PRO A 202 3.84 13.99 -11.67
N ALA A 203 3.94 12.87 -10.94
CA ALA A 203 2.95 11.78 -11.04
C ALA A 203 1.56 12.23 -10.59
N ILE A 204 1.45 12.88 -9.43
CA ILE A 204 0.14 13.34 -8.93
C ILE A 204 -0.43 14.47 -9.79
N VAL A 205 0.39 15.39 -10.29
CA VAL A 205 -0.07 16.47 -11.17
C VAL A 205 -0.67 15.90 -12.46
N ILE A 206 0.00 14.92 -13.09
CA ILE A 206 -0.54 14.26 -14.30
C ILE A 206 -1.81 13.46 -13.93
N ALA A 207 -1.83 12.76 -12.80
CA ALA A 207 -3.02 12.04 -12.34
C ALA A 207 -4.22 12.99 -12.17
N LEU A 208 -4.02 14.16 -11.55
CA LEU A 208 -5.08 15.17 -11.39
C LEU A 208 -5.58 15.72 -12.74
N ILE A 209 -4.68 15.94 -13.72
CA ILE A 209 -5.06 16.35 -15.07
C ILE A 209 -5.89 15.25 -15.75
N LEU A 210 -5.49 13.98 -15.62
CA LEU A 210 -6.24 12.86 -16.16
C LEU A 210 -7.61 12.71 -15.49
N TYR A 211 -7.70 12.89 -14.16
CA TYR A 211 -8.98 12.86 -13.44
C TYR A 211 -9.87 14.06 -13.82
N ALA A 212 -9.31 15.24 -14.04
CA ALA A 212 -10.07 16.39 -14.53
C ALA A 212 -10.62 16.14 -15.95
N TRP A 213 -9.80 15.54 -16.82
CA TRP A 213 -10.22 15.19 -18.18
C TRP A 213 -11.31 14.10 -18.18
N LEU A 214 -11.14 13.03 -17.39
CA LEU A 214 -12.14 11.98 -17.27
C LEU A 214 -13.41 12.49 -16.59
N GLY A 215 -13.29 13.31 -15.54
CA GLY A 215 -14.42 13.91 -14.82
C GLY A 215 -15.26 14.85 -15.70
N ALA A 216 -14.62 15.57 -16.63
CA ALA A 216 -15.33 16.45 -17.57
C ALA A 216 -16.35 15.69 -18.43
N GLY A 217 -16.12 14.39 -18.72
CA GLY A 217 -17.06 13.54 -19.44
C GLY A 217 -18.36 13.25 -18.69
N TYR A 218 -18.42 13.56 -17.38
CA TYR A 218 -19.59 13.37 -16.53
C TYR A 218 -20.31 14.68 -16.19
N ALA A 219 -19.91 15.82 -16.78
CA ALA A 219 -20.50 17.14 -16.51
C ALA A 219 -22.00 17.20 -16.83
N ASP A 220 -22.43 16.56 -17.91
CA ASP A 220 -23.82 16.57 -18.38
C ASP A 220 -24.73 15.60 -17.62
N GLN A 221 -24.17 14.78 -16.70
CA GLN A 221 -24.99 13.86 -15.89
C GLN A 221 -25.78 14.57 -14.77
N LEU A 222 -25.54 15.86 -14.54
CA LEU A 222 -26.36 16.70 -13.66
C LEU A 222 -27.84 16.75 -14.07
N GLU A 223 -28.20 16.45 -15.33
CA GLU A 223 -29.59 16.35 -15.77
C GLU A 223 -30.35 15.14 -15.18
N ARG A 224 -29.65 14.17 -14.58
CA ARG A 224 -30.25 13.08 -13.79
C ARG A 224 -30.47 13.47 -12.32
N THR A 225 -30.85 14.72 -12.07
CA THR A 225 -31.13 15.26 -10.73
C THR A 225 -32.16 14.45 -9.94
N THR A 226 -33.01 13.69 -10.61
CA THR A 226 -34.02 12.83 -9.95
C THR A 226 -33.36 11.72 -9.13
N ASP A 227 -32.31 11.10 -9.64
CA ASP A 227 -31.64 9.98 -8.96
C ASP A 227 -30.90 10.45 -7.70
N ILE A 228 -30.21 11.60 -7.77
CA ILE A 228 -29.48 12.18 -6.61
C ILE A 228 -30.46 12.65 -5.54
N THR A 229 -31.58 13.26 -5.94
CA THR A 229 -32.61 13.73 -4.98
C THR A 229 -33.24 12.54 -4.25
N THR A 230 -33.63 11.51 -4.98
CA THR A 230 -34.18 10.27 -4.41
C THR A 230 -33.18 9.60 -3.48
N PHE A 231 -31.90 9.52 -3.89
CA PHE A 231 -30.83 8.93 -3.07
C PHE A 231 -30.69 9.69 -1.72
N ARG A 232 -30.67 11.02 -1.78
CA ARG A 232 -30.57 11.87 -0.59
C ARG A 232 -31.80 11.75 0.31
N GLU A 233 -33.01 11.79 -0.27
CA GLU A 233 -34.26 11.63 0.49
C GLU A 233 -34.28 10.29 1.19
N THR A 234 -33.92 9.19 0.51
CA THR A 234 -33.83 7.86 1.11
C THR A 234 -32.84 7.82 2.29
N LEU A 235 -31.65 8.44 2.14
CA LEU A 235 -30.68 8.52 3.24
C LEU A 235 -31.23 9.33 4.44
N ALA A 236 -31.92 10.45 4.18
CA ALA A 236 -32.48 11.30 5.22
C ALA A 236 -33.70 10.67 5.94
N ASP A 237 -34.44 9.82 5.22
CA ASP A 237 -35.58 9.08 5.77
C ASP A 237 -35.14 7.87 6.60
N THR A 238 -34.00 7.23 6.18
CA THR A 238 -33.48 6.04 6.85
C THR A 238 -32.62 6.36 8.07
N PHE A 239 -31.82 7.44 8.01
CA PHE A 239 -30.85 7.77 9.06
C PHE A 239 -31.12 9.15 9.69
N THR A 240 -30.96 9.24 10.99
CA THR A 240 -30.94 10.52 11.71
C THR A 240 -29.58 11.22 11.43
N LEU A 241 -29.57 12.16 10.47
CA LEU A 241 -28.39 12.90 10.07
C LEU A 241 -28.10 14.02 11.11
N SER A 242 -27.12 13.81 11.97
CA SER A 242 -26.70 14.74 13.01
C SER A 242 -25.20 15.00 12.96
N TRP A 243 -24.75 16.22 13.23
CA TRP A 243 -23.32 16.54 13.31
C TRP A 243 -22.56 15.72 14.38
N ILE A 244 -23.28 15.12 15.35
CA ILE A 244 -22.70 14.20 16.34
C ILE A 244 -22.12 12.95 15.65
N THR A 245 -22.68 12.54 14.52
CA THR A 245 -22.15 11.39 13.73
C THR A 245 -20.76 11.65 13.17
N MET A 246 -20.27 12.90 13.15
CA MET A 246 -18.89 13.25 12.76
C MET A 246 -17.86 13.08 13.89
N ILE A 247 -18.28 12.81 15.12
CA ILE A 247 -17.36 12.59 16.24
C ILE A 247 -16.39 11.44 15.97
N PRO A 248 -16.81 10.22 15.51
CA PRO A 248 -15.90 9.12 15.27
C PRO A 248 -14.78 9.46 14.27
N PRO A 249 -15.04 9.99 13.06
CA PRO A 249 -13.97 10.35 12.13
C PRO A 249 -13.05 11.47 12.66
N VAL A 250 -13.60 12.49 13.34
CA VAL A 250 -12.79 13.57 13.91
C VAL A 250 -11.83 13.04 14.98
N VAL A 251 -12.31 12.15 15.86
CA VAL A 251 -11.47 11.54 16.90
C VAL A 251 -10.40 10.63 16.27
N VAL A 252 -10.75 9.80 15.29
CA VAL A 252 -9.77 8.94 14.57
C VAL A 252 -8.67 9.79 13.93
N ILE A 253 -9.03 10.86 13.23
CA ILE A 253 -8.07 11.79 12.63
C ILE A 253 -7.21 12.45 13.71
N GLY A 254 -7.82 12.91 14.80
CA GLY A 254 -7.11 13.52 15.93
C GLY A 254 -6.12 12.56 16.60
N MET A 255 -6.49 11.29 16.79
CA MET A 255 -5.62 10.25 17.34
C MET A 255 -4.46 9.92 16.39
N ALA A 256 -4.74 9.85 15.07
CA ALA A 256 -3.70 9.63 14.06
C ALA A 256 -2.70 10.79 14.02
N LEU A 257 -3.17 12.04 14.06
CA LEU A 257 -2.31 13.24 14.17
C LEU A 257 -1.50 13.26 15.46
N ALA A 258 -2.05 12.70 16.56
CA ALA A 258 -1.33 12.50 17.82
C ALA A 258 -0.35 11.32 17.79
N LYS A 259 -0.18 10.64 16.65
CA LYS A 259 0.73 9.49 16.43
C LYS A 259 0.42 8.29 17.33
N LEU A 260 -0.83 8.08 17.66
CA LEU A 260 -1.25 6.88 18.40
C LEU A 260 -1.19 5.65 17.50
N PRO A 261 -0.96 4.44 18.07
CA PRO A 261 -0.85 3.21 17.28
C PRO A 261 -2.09 2.97 16.41
N PRO A 262 -1.96 2.47 15.17
CA PRO A 262 -3.06 2.34 14.21
C PRO A 262 -4.22 1.48 14.72
N PHE A 263 -3.94 0.29 15.25
CA PHE A 263 -5.01 -0.62 15.71
C PHE A 263 -5.90 0.00 16.81
N PRO A 264 -5.37 0.53 17.94
CA PRO A 264 -6.19 1.22 18.95
C PRO A 264 -6.96 2.42 18.38
N THR A 265 -6.36 3.17 17.46
CA THR A 265 -6.99 4.34 16.82
C THR A 265 -8.23 3.94 16.03
N ILE A 266 -8.10 2.93 15.16
CA ILE A 266 -9.20 2.44 14.32
C ILE A 266 -10.25 1.77 15.17
N PHE A 267 -9.86 0.94 16.15
CA PHE A 267 -10.80 0.30 17.08
C PHE A 267 -11.62 1.33 17.90
N THR A 268 -10.97 2.42 18.35
CA THR A 268 -11.67 3.53 19.00
C THR A 268 -12.71 4.16 18.08
N GLY A 269 -12.38 4.32 16.78
CA GLY A 269 -13.33 4.77 15.77
C GLY A 269 -14.55 3.88 15.66
N ALA A 270 -14.36 2.55 15.68
CA ALA A 270 -15.46 1.58 15.67
C ALA A 270 -16.31 1.66 16.95
N ALA A 271 -15.67 1.74 18.11
CA ALA A 271 -16.37 1.84 19.41
C ALA A 271 -17.20 3.13 19.50
N LEU A 272 -16.63 4.28 19.07
CA LEU A 272 -17.36 5.56 19.03
C LEU A 272 -18.48 5.52 18.00
N GLY A 273 -18.31 4.88 16.85
CA GLY A 273 -19.38 4.64 15.87
C GLY A 273 -20.54 3.88 16.51
N GLY A 274 -20.25 2.80 17.26
CA GLY A 274 -21.24 2.04 17.99
C GLY A 274 -21.98 2.87 19.07
N LEU A 275 -21.25 3.69 19.84
CA LEU A 275 -21.86 4.59 20.84
C LEU A 275 -22.77 5.63 20.20
N VAL A 276 -22.35 6.21 19.07
CA VAL A 276 -23.16 7.15 18.29
C VAL A 276 -24.42 6.46 17.73
N ALA A 277 -24.30 5.22 17.25
CA ALA A 277 -25.43 4.43 16.76
C ALA A 277 -26.47 4.23 17.89
N ILE A 278 -26.03 3.89 19.10
CA ILE A 278 -26.93 3.77 20.27
C ILE A 278 -27.58 5.10 20.61
N GLY A 279 -26.80 6.19 20.68
CA GLY A 279 -27.29 7.49 21.15
C GLY A 279 -28.13 8.27 20.15
N ILE A 280 -27.86 8.14 18.85
CA ILE A 280 -28.46 8.94 17.77
C ILE A 280 -29.44 8.14 16.93
N GLN A 281 -29.09 6.89 16.56
CA GLN A 281 -29.99 6.04 15.77
C GLN A 281 -30.94 5.21 16.65
N GLY A 282 -30.71 5.15 17.97
CA GLY A 282 -31.53 4.37 18.90
C GLY A 282 -31.26 2.86 18.84
N GLU A 283 -30.12 2.47 18.31
CA GLU A 283 -29.76 1.07 18.14
C GLU A 283 -29.44 0.37 19.45
N SER A 284 -29.63 -0.94 19.50
CA SER A 284 -29.29 -1.74 20.67
C SER A 284 -27.80 -2.05 20.73
N LEU A 285 -27.25 -2.28 21.92
CA LEU A 285 -25.88 -2.76 22.07
C LEU A 285 -25.67 -4.11 21.34
N HIS A 286 -26.68 -4.97 21.29
CA HIS A 286 -26.65 -6.23 20.55
C HIS A 286 -26.47 -5.98 19.07
N THR A 287 -27.24 -5.04 18.47
CA THR A 287 -27.10 -4.66 17.04
C THR A 287 -25.70 -4.15 16.77
N VAL A 288 -25.12 -3.33 17.66
CA VAL A 288 -23.73 -2.83 17.48
C VAL A 288 -22.73 -3.99 17.43
N PHE A 289 -22.81 -4.95 18.35
CA PHE A 289 -21.90 -6.12 18.32
C PHE A 289 -22.13 -7.00 17.09
N ASP A 290 -23.38 -7.18 16.68
CA ASP A 290 -23.71 -7.94 15.48
C ASP A 290 -23.12 -7.28 14.23
N VAL A 291 -23.29 -5.97 14.08
CA VAL A 291 -22.73 -5.20 12.96
C VAL A 291 -21.19 -5.17 12.99
N MET A 292 -20.57 -5.08 14.16
CA MET A 292 -19.10 -5.19 14.27
C MET A 292 -18.60 -6.54 13.76
N GLN A 293 -19.37 -7.62 13.99
CA GLN A 293 -18.99 -8.97 13.55
C GLN A 293 -19.38 -9.25 12.11
N ASN A 294 -20.64 -9.03 11.76
CA ASN A 294 -21.26 -9.51 10.51
C ASN A 294 -21.35 -8.42 9.44
N GLY A 295 -21.22 -7.14 9.82
CA GLY A 295 -21.44 -5.98 8.95
C GLY A 295 -22.86 -5.43 9.01
N TYR A 296 -23.05 -4.24 8.46
CA TYR A 296 -24.35 -3.62 8.31
C TYR A 296 -25.06 -4.18 7.06
N THR A 297 -26.33 -4.49 7.17
CA THR A 297 -27.18 -4.87 6.04
C THR A 297 -28.25 -3.79 5.88
N SER A 298 -28.27 -3.14 4.74
CA SER A 298 -29.20 -2.09 4.38
C SER A 298 -30.48 -2.68 3.77
N ASP A 299 -31.62 -2.11 4.09
CA ASP A 299 -32.92 -2.44 3.52
C ASP A 299 -33.73 -1.14 3.36
N THR A 300 -33.30 -0.29 2.43
CA THR A 300 -33.93 0.99 2.13
C THR A 300 -34.98 0.88 1.02
N GLY A 301 -35.05 -0.27 0.36
CA GLY A 301 -35.87 -0.49 -0.85
C GLY A 301 -35.25 0.07 -2.13
N SER A 302 -34.04 0.67 -2.07
CA SER A 302 -33.25 1.10 -3.21
C SER A 302 -32.06 0.19 -3.38
N GLY A 303 -32.05 -0.64 -4.43
CA GLY A 303 -30.99 -1.63 -4.64
C GLY A 303 -29.58 -1.04 -4.67
N ALA A 304 -29.38 0.14 -5.27
CA ALA A 304 -28.10 0.84 -5.30
C ALA A 304 -27.63 1.27 -3.90
N ILE A 305 -28.53 1.83 -3.08
CA ILE A 305 -28.20 2.24 -1.70
C ILE A 305 -27.94 1.00 -0.83
N ASP A 306 -28.75 -0.04 -1.01
CA ASP A 306 -28.63 -1.26 -0.22
C ASP A 306 -27.35 -2.02 -0.53
N GLU A 307 -26.92 -2.08 -1.81
CA GLU A 307 -25.65 -2.67 -2.22
C GLU A 307 -24.46 -1.88 -1.63
N LEU A 308 -24.50 -0.55 -1.70
CA LEU A 308 -23.46 0.33 -1.19
C LEU A 308 -23.32 0.25 0.33
N LEU A 309 -24.44 0.31 1.07
CA LEU A 309 -24.43 0.37 2.51
C LEU A 309 -24.38 -1.01 3.19
N SER A 310 -24.64 -2.11 2.48
CA SER A 310 -24.47 -3.46 3.02
C SER A 310 -23.02 -3.88 3.03
N SER A 311 -22.26 -3.42 4.03
CA SER A 311 -20.82 -3.63 4.09
C SER A 311 -20.28 -3.64 5.53
N GLY A 312 -19.01 -3.98 5.67
CA GLY A 312 -18.27 -3.95 6.94
C GLY A 312 -18.36 -5.23 7.74
N GLY A 313 -18.01 -5.12 9.03
CA GLY A 313 -17.87 -6.24 9.95
C GLY A 313 -16.53 -7.00 9.79
N VAL A 314 -16.13 -7.70 10.83
CA VAL A 314 -14.91 -8.54 10.81
C VAL A 314 -14.97 -9.58 9.71
N LEU A 315 -16.17 -10.16 9.44
CA LEU A 315 -16.33 -11.22 8.44
C LEU A 315 -16.06 -10.73 7.01
N SER A 316 -16.35 -9.48 6.68
CA SER A 316 -16.04 -8.93 5.35
C SER A 316 -14.53 -8.93 5.06
N MET A 317 -13.71 -8.84 6.10
CA MET A 317 -12.25 -8.84 5.99
C MET A 317 -11.65 -10.25 5.94
N THR A 318 -12.44 -11.30 6.15
CA THR A 318 -11.94 -12.70 6.20
C THR A 318 -11.23 -13.10 4.90
N TRP A 319 -11.75 -12.65 3.75
CA TRP A 319 -11.15 -12.94 2.46
C TRP A 319 -9.71 -12.40 2.37
N VAL A 320 -9.49 -11.12 2.70
CA VAL A 320 -8.16 -10.52 2.63
C VAL A 320 -7.24 -11.02 3.75
N VAL A 321 -7.77 -11.33 4.93
CA VAL A 321 -7.00 -11.93 6.04
C VAL A 321 -6.48 -13.31 5.65
N THR A 322 -7.34 -14.17 5.09
CA THR A 322 -6.92 -15.51 4.61
C THR A 322 -5.96 -15.42 3.44
N LEU A 323 -6.19 -14.48 2.50
CA LEU A 323 -5.24 -14.18 1.43
C LEU A 323 -3.86 -13.81 1.99
N THR A 324 -3.83 -12.95 3.00
CA THR A 324 -2.59 -12.50 3.65
C THR A 324 -1.80 -13.70 4.23
N PHE A 325 -2.47 -14.62 4.91
CA PHE A 325 -1.82 -15.83 5.42
C PHE A 325 -1.20 -16.68 4.31
N PHE A 326 -1.92 -16.91 3.21
CA PHE A 326 -1.38 -17.68 2.09
C PHE A 326 -0.24 -16.95 1.38
N ALA A 327 -0.36 -15.64 1.17
CA ALA A 327 0.67 -14.84 0.51
C ALA A 327 1.98 -14.80 1.32
N LEU A 328 1.88 -14.48 2.62
CA LEU A 328 3.05 -14.46 3.51
C LEU A 328 3.63 -15.86 3.72
N GLY A 329 2.77 -16.89 3.81
CA GLY A 329 3.20 -18.28 3.88
C GLY A 329 4.00 -18.69 2.64
N PHE A 330 3.51 -18.35 1.44
CA PHE A 330 4.22 -18.61 0.18
C PHE A 330 5.55 -17.85 0.11
N ALA A 331 5.56 -16.58 0.54
CA ALA A 331 6.78 -15.78 0.60
C ALA A 331 7.85 -16.40 1.49
N GLY A 332 7.49 -16.86 2.70
CA GLY A 332 8.40 -17.56 3.61
C GLY A 332 8.94 -18.87 3.03
N MET A 333 8.11 -19.60 2.28
CA MET A 333 8.55 -20.81 1.57
C MET A 333 9.55 -20.50 0.45
N LEU A 334 9.33 -19.40 -0.32
CA LEU A 334 10.26 -18.94 -1.35
C LEU A 334 11.59 -18.46 -0.75
N GLU A 335 11.54 -17.83 0.42
CA GLU A 335 12.73 -17.40 1.16
C GLU A 335 13.54 -18.62 1.61
N ALA A 336 12.92 -19.60 2.28
CA ALA A 336 13.57 -20.85 2.69
C ALA A 336 14.17 -21.62 1.50
N TYR A 337 13.50 -21.62 0.37
CA TYR A 337 13.97 -22.27 -0.85
C TYR A 337 15.13 -21.52 -1.50
N GLY A 338 15.33 -20.23 -1.20
CA GLY A 338 16.38 -19.38 -1.76
C GLY A 338 16.03 -18.76 -3.11
N THR A 339 14.75 -18.71 -3.49
CA THR A 339 14.28 -18.10 -4.73
C THR A 339 14.63 -16.62 -4.80
N ILE A 340 14.37 -15.90 -3.70
CA ILE A 340 14.56 -14.46 -3.61
C ILE A 340 16.04 -14.12 -3.78
N ASP A 341 16.94 -14.83 -3.08
CA ASP A 341 18.39 -14.64 -3.19
C ASP A 341 18.90 -14.89 -4.63
N ALA A 342 18.41 -15.96 -5.27
CA ALA A 342 18.82 -16.29 -6.64
C ALA A 342 18.40 -15.21 -7.67
N ILE A 343 17.19 -14.66 -7.52
CA ILE A 343 16.68 -13.58 -8.38
C ILE A 343 17.50 -12.31 -8.15
N ILE A 344 17.69 -11.91 -6.89
CA ILE A 344 18.42 -10.68 -6.56
C ILE A 344 19.87 -10.75 -7.03
N GLN A 345 20.57 -11.86 -6.77
CA GLN A 345 21.94 -12.04 -7.26
C GLN A 345 22.03 -11.91 -8.79
N ARG A 346 21.02 -12.37 -9.52
CA ARG A 346 21.00 -12.22 -10.98
C ARG A 346 20.74 -10.78 -11.40
N LEU A 347 19.81 -10.10 -10.73
CA LEU A 347 19.50 -8.69 -10.99
C LEU A 347 20.72 -7.79 -10.67
N MET A 348 21.44 -8.05 -9.58
CA MET A 348 22.65 -7.30 -9.22
C MET A 348 23.74 -7.39 -10.31
N ARG A 349 23.84 -8.51 -11.04
CA ARG A 349 24.80 -8.65 -12.17
C ARG A 349 24.46 -7.78 -13.39
N LEU A 350 23.25 -7.23 -13.45
CA LEU A 350 22.82 -6.31 -14.52
C LEU A 350 23.28 -4.88 -14.27
N ILE A 351 23.75 -4.57 -13.05
CA ILE A 351 24.21 -3.22 -12.68
C ILE A 351 25.53 -2.93 -13.37
N ARG A 352 25.50 -2.02 -14.35
CA ARG A 352 26.68 -1.58 -15.11
C ARG A 352 26.83 -0.06 -15.15
N GLY A 353 25.81 0.69 -14.74
CA GLY A 353 25.78 2.14 -14.79
C GLY A 353 24.54 2.70 -14.08
N ARG A 354 24.37 4.00 -14.12
CA ARG A 354 23.32 4.73 -13.42
C ARG A 354 21.91 4.18 -13.71
N PHE A 355 21.54 4.07 -14.99
CA PHE A 355 20.22 3.58 -15.37
C PHE A 355 19.98 2.16 -14.87
N SER A 356 20.92 1.26 -15.11
CA SER A 356 20.78 -0.13 -14.67
C SER A 356 20.75 -0.26 -13.15
N LEU A 357 21.40 0.63 -12.40
CA LEU A 357 21.31 0.69 -10.93
C LEU A 357 19.88 1.00 -10.47
N VAL A 358 19.30 2.09 -11.02
CA VAL A 358 17.92 2.49 -10.69
C VAL A 358 16.90 1.44 -11.17
N ALA A 359 17.06 0.95 -12.40
CA ALA A 359 16.19 -0.07 -12.97
C ALA A 359 16.25 -1.39 -12.18
N THR A 360 17.43 -1.79 -11.71
CA THR A 360 17.60 -2.97 -10.86
C THR A 360 16.93 -2.75 -9.50
N SER A 361 17.06 -1.56 -8.90
CA SER A 361 16.39 -1.24 -7.64
C SER A 361 14.87 -1.30 -7.79
N SER A 362 14.33 -0.66 -8.81
CA SER A 362 12.89 -0.69 -9.12
C SER A 362 12.39 -2.10 -9.41
N GLY A 363 13.11 -2.83 -10.27
CA GLY A 363 12.75 -4.21 -10.63
C GLY A 363 12.85 -5.19 -9.46
N THR A 364 13.86 -5.04 -8.60
CA THR A 364 14.00 -5.86 -7.38
C THR A 364 12.84 -5.58 -6.42
N THR A 365 12.54 -4.30 -6.17
CA THR A 365 11.45 -3.92 -5.25
C THR A 365 10.09 -4.40 -5.78
N LEU A 366 9.83 -4.21 -7.07
CA LEU A 366 8.58 -4.69 -7.68
C LEU A 366 8.49 -6.22 -7.66
N ALA A 367 9.59 -6.93 -7.93
CA ALA A 367 9.64 -8.38 -7.84
C ALA A 367 9.33 -8.86 -6.41
N VAL A 368 9.95 -8.25 -5.40
CA VAL A 368 9.69 -8.56 -3.99
C VAL A 368 8.24 -8.26 -3.63
N SER A 369 7.70 -7.09 -4.01
CA SER A 369 6.30 -6.71 -3.80
C SER A 369 5.32 -7.71 -4.41
N THR A 370 5.63 -8.20 -5.61
CA THR A 370 4.78 -9.16 -6.33
C THR A 370 4.88 -10.57 -5.74
N ILE A 371 6.08 -10.97 -5.30
CA ILE A 371 6.34 -12.33 -4.83
C ILE A 371 5.92 -12.50 -3.37
N ILE A 372 6.29 -11.55 -2.52
CA ILE A 372 6.06 -11.63 -1.07
C ILE A 372 4.67 -11.10 -0.70
N GLY A 373 4.19 -10.06 -1.40
CA GLY A 373 2.88 -9.48 -1.13
C GLY A 373 2.77 -8.68 0.18
N ASP A 374 3.89 -8.42 0.86
CA ASP A 374 3.99 -7.64 2.09
C ASP A 374 4.80 -6.36 1.86
N VAL A 375 4.29 -5.22 2.35
CA VAL A 375 4.91 -3.91 2.15
C VAL A 375 6.22 -3.80 2.93
N TYR A 376 6.28 -4.25 4.18
CA TYR A 376 7.45 -4.06 5.04
C TYR A 376 8.67 -4.81 4.51
N THR A 377 8.52 -6.07 4.16
CA THR A 377 9.60 -6.87 3.54
C THR A 377 10.02 -6.28 2.20
N THR A 378 9.05 -5.77 1.43
CA THR A 378 9.30 -5.12 0.13
C THR A 378 10.18 -3.87 0.27
N LEU A 379 10.08 -3.14 1.37
CA LEU A 379 10.91 -1.96 1.63
C LEU A 379 12.27 -2.33 2.22
N VAL A 380 12.32 -3.30 3.13
CA VAL A 380 13.53 -3.64 3.87
C VAL A 380 14.52 -4.44 3.03
N LEU A 381 14.08 -5.45 2.31
CA LEU A 381 14.96 -6.39 1.64
C LEU A 381 15.78 -5.74 0.51
N PRO A 382 15.19 -5.01 -0.46
CA PRO A 382 15.97 -4.33 -1.50
C PRO A 382 16.92 -3.26 -0.93
N GLY A 383 16.51 -2.55 0.13
CA GLY A 383 17.31 -1.54 0.80
C GLY A 383 18.61 -2.11 1.35
N ARG A 384 18.52 -3.21 2.09
CA ARG A 384 19.71 -3.89 2.65
C ARG A 384 20.63 -4.43 1.57
N LEU A 385 20.08 -4.98 0.49
CA LEU A 385 20.87 -5.66 -0.55
C LEU A 385 21.54 -4.70 -1.52
N LEU A 386 20.90 -3.57 -1.85
CA LEU A 386 21.37 -2.67 -2.89
C LEU A 386 22.13 -1.46 -2.37
N LYS A 387 22.04 -1.14 -1.05
CA LYS A 387 22.72 0.00 -0.45
C LYS A 387 24.21 0.05 -0.79
N GLY A 388 24.93 -1.04 -0.59
CA GLY A 388 26.35 -1.12 -0.88
C GLY A 388 26.70 -0.86 -2.35
N GLN A 389 25.81 -1.17 -3.30
CA GLN A 389 26.02 -0.90 -4.72
C GLN A 389 25.90 0.60 -5.03
N TYR A 390 24.95 1.32 -4.41
CA TYR A 390 24.83 2.77 -4.55
C TYR A 390 26.09 3.47 -4.03
N GLN A 391 26.56 3.10 -2.83
CA GLN A 391 27.77 3.63 -2.23
C GLN A 391 29.01 3.33 -3.08
N ALA A 392 29.19 2.09 -3.54
CA ALA A 392 30.31 1.69 -4.40
C ALA A 392 30.33 2.44 -5.74
N MET A 393 29.18 2.86 -6.25
CA MET A 393 29.07 3.64 -7.49
C MET A 393 29.05 5.16 -7.26
N GLY A 394 29.21 5.62 -6.03
CA GLY A 394 29.25 7.05 -5.65
C GLY A 394 27.90 7.76 -5.79
N TYR A 395 26.77 7.05 -5.63
CA TYR A 395 25.44 7.65 -5.61
C TYR A 395 24.86 7.65 -4.22
N LYS A 396 24.14 8.75 -3.86
CA LYS A 396 23.46 8.86 -2.57
C LYS A 396 22.35 7.81 -2.44
N THR A 397 22.25 7.22 -1.27
CA THR A 397 21.23 6.22 -0.91
C THR A 397 19.81 6.79 -0.89
N THR A 398 19.65 8.13 -0.92
CA THR A 398 18.36 8.81 -1.12
C THR A 398 17.70 8.42 -2.45
N THR A 399 18.49 8.11 -3.50
CA THR A 399 17.94 7.61 -4.77
C THR A 399 17.43 6.17 -4.63
N LEU A 400 18.12 5.33 -3.86
CA LEU A 400 17.67 3.98 -3.55
C LEU A 400 16.38 4.01 -2.75
N SER A 401 16.34 4.78 -1.65
CA SER A 401 15.18 4.87 -0.78
C SER A 401 13.93 5.37 -1.54
N ARG A 402 14.11 6.35 -2.44
CA ARG A 402 13.04 6.78 -3.36
C ARG A 402 12.59 5.65 -4.28
N SER A 403 13.51 4.94 -4.94
CA SER A 403 13.17 3.85 -5.87
C SER A 403 12.42 2.72 -5.17
N ILE A 404 12.75 2.44 -3.91
CA ILE A 404 12.06 1.45 -3.09
C ILE A 404 10.63 1.90 -2.77
N GLU A 405 10.43 3.14 -2.33
CA GLU A 405 9.09 3.67 -2.05
C GLU A 405 8.23 3.80 -3.30
N ASP A 406 8.80 4.24 -4.43
CA ASP A 406 8.11 4.33 -5.71
C ASP A 406 7.55 2.97 -6.16
N ASN A 407 8.30 1.89 -5.95
CA ASN A 407 7.94 0.56 -6.44
C ASN A 407 7.41 -0.38 -5.35
N GLY A 408 7.59 -0.08 -4.08
CA GLY A 408 7.10 -0.88 -2.95
C GLY A 408 5.74 -0.42 -2.48
N THR A 409 5.68 0.78 -1.91
CA THR A 409 4.44 1.34 -1.36
C THR A 409 3.38 1.55 -2.43
N LEU A 410 3.76 2.13 -3.59
CA LEU A 410 2.78 2.43 -4.64
C LEU A 410 2.37 1.22 -5.49
N SER A 411 3.16 0.15 -5.55
CA SER A 411 2.75 -1.07 -6.25
C SER A 411 1.82 -1.96 -5.42
N SER A 412 1.89 -1.85 -4.10
CA SER A 412 1.09 -2.67 -3.19
C SER A 412 -0.41 -2.67 -3.51
N PRO A 413 -1.07 -1.52 -3.72
CA PRO A 413 -2.50 -1.49 -4.05
C PRO A 413 -2.81 -1.94 -5.48
N LEU A 414 -1.81 -2.17 -6.33
CA LEU A 414 -2.00 -2.55 -7.74
C LEU A 414 -1.94 -4.07 -7.97
N ILE A 415 -1.49 -4.83 -6.99
CA ILE A 415 -1.26 -6.27 -7.09
C ILE A 415 -2.36 -7.01 -6.33
N PRO A 416 -3.20 -7.85 -6.98
CA PRO A 416 -4.38 -8.45 -6.36
C PRO A 416 -4.09 -9.32 -5.13
N TRP A 417 -2.96 -10.01 -5.10
CA TRP A 417 -2.55 -10.87 -3.99
C TRP A 417 -1.60 -10.21 -3.00
N ASN A 418 -1.25 -8.94 -3.22
CA ASN A 418 -0.56 -8.14 -2.22
C ASN A 418 -1.56 -7.68 -1.15
N MET A 419 -1.10 -7.57 0.09
CA MET A 419 -1.94 -7.12 1.21
C MET A 419 -2.65 -5.79 0.93
N GLY A 420 -1.95 -4.84 0.30
CA GLY A 420 -2.51 -3.54 -0.08
C GLY A 420 -3.62 -3.66 -1.13
N GLY A 421 -3.41 -4.46 -2.19
CA GLY A 421 -4.42 -4.69 -3.23
C GLY A 421 -5.64 -5.43 -2.71
N GLY A 422 -5.42 -6.48 -1.89
CA GLY A 422 -6.49 -7.23 -1.24
C GLY A 422 -7.31 -6.36 -0.29
N PHE A 423 -6.64 -5.55 0.54
CA PHE A 423 -7.28 -4.61 1.45
C PHE A 423 -8.16 -3.60 0.72
N VAL A 424 -7.60 -2.91 -0.28
CA VAL A 424 -8.35 -1.91 -1.05
C VAL A 424 -9.57 -2.56 -1.70
N ALA A 425 -9.38 -3.68 -2.42
CA ALA A 425 -10.48 -4.36 -3.11
C ALA A 425 -11.61 -4.77 -2.16
N SER A 426 -11.27 -5.33 -0.98
CA SER A 426 -12.26 -5.73 0.03
C SER A 426 -12.98 -4.53 0.67
N THR A 427 -12.30 -3.38 0.77
CA THR A 427 -12.84 -2.18 1.41
C THR A 427 -13.78 -1.41 0.49
N ILE A 428 -13.39 -1.24 -0.80
CA ILE A 428 -14.16 -0.42 -1.75
C ILE A 428 -15.10 -1.24 -2.64
N GLY A 429 -15.10 -2.57 -2.51
CA GLY A 429 -15.96 -3.46 -3.31
C GLY A 429 -15.57 -3.58 -4.80
N VAL A 430 -14.39 -3.07 -5.20
CA VAL A 430 -13.93 -3.09 -6.61
C VAL A 430 -12.68 -3.96 -6.72
N PRO A 431 -12.66 -4.99 -7.59
CA PRO A 431 -11.50 -5.85 -7.78
C PRO A 431 -10.25 -5.06 -8.17
N THR A 432 -9.08 -5.45 -7.63
CA THR A 432 -7.81 -4.74 -7.85
C THR A 432 -7.50 -4.51 -9.32
N LEU A 433 -7.64 -5.53 -10.17
CA LEU A 433 -7.35 -5.41 -11.61
C LEU A 433 -8.28 -4.44 -12.35
N VAL A 434 -9.43 -4.09 -11.76
CA VAL A 434 -10.41 -3.21 -12.35
C VAL A 434 -10.09 -1.73 -12.05
N TYR A 435 -9.69 -1.39 -10.82
CA TYR A 435 -9.33 -0.02 -10.46
C TYR A 435 -7.85 0.33 -10.70
N ALA A 436 -6.94 -0.65 -10.66
CA ALA A 436 -5.49 -0.43 -10.75
C ALA A 436 -5.06 0.35 -12.02
N PRO A 437 -5.62 0.12 -13.22
CA PRO A 437 -5.29 0.92 -14.39
C PRO A 437 -5.56 2.42 -14.22
N PHE A 438 -6.52 2.76 -13.35
CA PHE A 438 -6.95 4.12 -13.08
C PHE A 438 -6.31 4.74 -11.83
N ALA A 439 -5.51 4.00 -11.08
CA ALA A 439 -4.71 4.53 -9.98
C ALA A 439 -3.42 5.21 -10.50
N PHE A 440 -3.62 6.29 -11.26
CA PHE A 440 -2.58 6.91 -12.10
C PHE A 440 -1.32 7.30 -11.33
N ALA A 441 -1.43 7.90 -10.15
CA ALA A 441 -0.26 8.32 -9.38
C ALA A 441 0.61 7.13 -8.96
N CYS A 442 0.01 5.96 -8.72
CA CYS A 442 0.70 4.78 -8.24
C CYS A 442 1.65 4.16 -9.27
N TRP A 443 1.31 4.19 -10.55
CA TRP A 443 2.20 3.65 -11.59
C TRP A 443 3.01 4.73 -12.34
N LEU A 444 2.57 6.00 -12.34
CA LEU A 444 3.35 7.11 -12.92
C LEU A 444 4.62 7.40 -12.13
N SER A 445 4.57 7.35 -10.78
CA SER A 445 5.74 7.64 -9.93
C SER A 445 6.93 6.71 -10.21
N PRO A 446 6.77 5.37 -10.27
CA PRO A 446 7.83 4.46 -10.73
C PRO A 446 8.38 4.79 -12.12
N LEU A 447 7.51 5.17 -13.07
CA LEU A 447 7.94 5.54 -14.42
C LEU A 447 8.83 6.78 -14.41
N PHE A 448 8.51 7.80 -13.61
CA PHE A 448 9.39 8.95 -13.39
C PHE A 448 10.72 8.53 -12.76
N GLY A 449 10.73 7.58 -11.83
CA GLY A 449 11.95 7.01 -11.27
C GLY A 449 12.88 6.45 -12.35
N LEU A 450 12.34 5.65 -13.26
CA LEU A 450 13.09 5.10 -14.40
C LEU A 450 13.53 6.19 -15.38
N LEU A 451 12.68 7.18 -15.67
CA LEU A 451 13.01 8.32 -16.52
C LEU A 451 14.20 9.12 -15.96
N TRP A 452 14.22 9.38 -14.65
CA TRP A 452 15.35 10.04 -13.99
C TRP A 452 16.61 9.16 -13.98
N GLY A 453 16.45 7.84 -13.85
CA GLY A 453 17.54 6.88 -14.05
C GLY A 453 18.20 7.02 -15.42
N LEU A 454 17.38 7.16 -16.47
CA LEU A 454 17.82 7.30 -17.85
C LEU A 454 18.49 8.66 -18.10
N THR A 455 17.82 9.75 -17.73
CA THR A 455 18.28 11.14 -18.02
C THR A 455 19.38 11.61 -17.08
N GLY A 456 19.42 11.12 -15.83
CA GLY A 456 20.37 11.53 -14.80
C GLY A 456 19.93 12.69 -13.94
N HIS A 457 18.75 13.24 -14.20
CA HIS A 457 18.19 14.27 -13.35
C HIS A 457 17.76 13.69 -11.98
N PHE A 458 17.87 14.48 -10.93
CA PHE A 458 17.47 14.09 -9.56
C PHE A 458 18.13 12.80 -9.05
N ILE A 459 19.37 12.50 -9.51
CA ILE A 459 20.19 11.39 -9.01
C ILE A 459 21.49 11.98 -8.42
N PRO A 460 21.47 12.39 -7.16
CA PRO A 460 22.63 13.02 -6.53
C PRO A 460 23.76 12.00 -6.34
N ARG A 461 24.99 12.45 -6.55
CA ARG A 461 26.20 11.73 -6.19
C ARG A 461 26.65 12.12 -4.79
N GLU A 462 27.35 11.23 -4.14
CA GLU A 462 28.11 11.58 -2.95
C GLU A 462 29.18 12.60 -3.35
N ALA A 463 29.31 13.68 -2.56
CA ALA A 463 30.45 14.56 -2.71
C ALA A 463 31.69 13.70 -2.43
N HIS A 464 32.59 13.54 -3.41
CA HIS A 464 33.93 13.08 -3.10
C HIS A 464 34.48 14.13 -2.12
N ASP A 465 34.72 13.75 -0.89
CA ASP A 465 35.60 14.49 -0.01
C ASP A 465 36.90 14.65 -0.79
N GLN A 466 37.15 15.86 -1.28
CA GLN A 466 38.53 16.23 -1.58
C GLN A 466 39.29 15.99 -0.27
N PRO A 467 40.42 15.24 -0.33
CA PRO A 467 41.23 15.11 0.86
C PRO A 467 41.42 16.51 1.41
N PRO A 468 41.34 16.71 2.72
CA PRO A 468 41.50 18.03 3.31
C PRO A 468 42.76 18.62 2.72
N ASP A 469 42.63 19.82 2.13
CA ASP A 469 43.78 20.63 1.68
C ASP A 469 44.65 20.84 2.91
N THR A 470 45.53 19.89 3.17
CA THR A 470 46.51 19.97 4.21
C THR A 470 47.57 20.94 3.71
N GLY A 471 47.23 22.25 3.77
CA GLY A 471 48.21 23.33 3.77
C GLY A 471 49.13 23.28 5.00
N ALA A 472 49.54 22.08 5.41
CA ALA A 472 50.59 21.86 6.37
C ALA A 472 51.90 21.77 5.57
N PRO A 473 52.89 22.64 5.84
CA PRO A 473 54.19 22.53 5.20
C PRO A 473 54.80 21.16 5.51
N GLU A 474 55.40 20.53 4.48
CA GLU A 474 56.11 19.27 4.64
C GLU A 474 57.12 19.38 5.79
N PRO A 475 57.17 18.42 6.72
CA PRO A 475 58.18 18.40 7.74
C PRO A 475 59.52 18.15 7.06
N GLU A 476 60.43 19.15 7.09
CA GLU A 476 61.84 19.09 6.69
C GLU A 476 62.53 17.97 7.48
N TYR A 477 62.72 16.80 6.86
CA TYR A 477 63.51 15.71 7.43
C TYR A 477 64.97 16.14 7.44
N ARG A 478 65.45 16.79 8.51
CA ARG A 478 66.85 16.95 8.81
C ARG A 478 67.45 15.57 9.14
N LEU A 479 68.20 15.03 8.17
CA LEU A 479 69.15 13.96 8.43
C LEU A 479 70.14 14.40 9.53
N ALA A 480 69.95 13.85 10.71
CA ALA A 480 70.95 13.98 11.76
C ALA A 480 72.20 13.18 11.38
N SER A 481 73.26 13.89 10.99
CA SER A 481 74.59 13.36 10.86
C SER A 481 75.06 12.89 12.23
N GLY A 482 75.28 11.58 12.40
CA GLY A 482 75.85 11.00 13.58
C GLY A 482 77.31 11.42 13.79
N PRO A 483 77.79 11.49 15.02
CA PRO A 483 79.18 11.82 15.30
C PRO A 483 80.13 10.64 15.03
N SER A 484 81.16 10.98 14.27
CA SER A 484 82.39 10.19 14.16
C SER A 484 83.15 10.16 15.45
N SER A 485 83.36 9.01 16.04
CA SER A 485 84.63 8.52 16.65
C SER A 485 84.41 7.19 17.39
#